data_15e9381c643747f6eedd86efffe8e396
#
_entry.id   15e9381c643747f6eedd86efffe8e396
#
_cell.length_a   1.000
_cell.length_b   1.000
_cell.length_c   1.000
_cell.angle_alpha   90.00
_cell.angle_beta   90.00
_cell.angle_gamma   90.00
#
_symmetry.space_group_name_H-M   'P 1'
#
loop_
_entity.id
_entity.type
_entity.pdbx_description
1 polymer ?
#
loop_
_entity_poly.entity_id
_entity_poly.type
_entity_poly.pdbx_seq_one_letter_code
_entity_poly.pdbx_strand_id
1 'polypeptide(L)'
;KEQEIFLGDMPLMTEAGTFIINGAERVVVSQLVRSPSVYFSKEIDKNGKPVFASKVIPSRGTWLEYETDAKDVIYVRIDRNRKVPMTTLLRAVGLSSNDDILSLFDNDIYLKNTIEKDSTHDTDEALIEIYEKLRPGEPTTLDSSKNQLITRFFDDFHYDLARVGRYKFNKKLNVKDRLLGNRLAEDIIVDGEVKIPKDTLVTKGVLEELSIYLDNGYGITECKVNEDLTINASVDEHNKIQVIKVYSNVDDKKIVHVIGNDPKCELKNLTIADLYATVSYYLNLNDGIGDIDEIDHLGNRRVKQVGELLQNQFKIGFSRMERVI
;
A
#
# COMPACT_ATOMS: atom_id res chain seq x y z
N LYS A 1 -25.53 31.45 15.97
CA LYS A 1 -25.68 31.50 17.45
C LYS A 1 -24.34 31.02 18.04
N GLU A 2 -23.70 31.85 18.84
CA GLU A 2 -22.56 31.47 19.66
C GLU A 2 -23.07 31.10 21.04
N GLN A 3 -22.56 30.00 21.60
CA GLN A 3 -22.92 29.52 22.93
C GLN A 3 -21.63 28.95 23.60
N GLU A 4 -21.41 29.35 24.83
CA GLU A 4 -20.32 28.73 25.65
C GLU A 4 -20.84 27.41 26.23
N ILE A 5 -20.04 26.37 26.06
CA ILE A 5 -20.33 25.02 26.58
C ILE A 5 -19.19 24.60 27.50
N PHE A 6 -19.54 24.15 28.72
CA PHE A 6 -18.57 23.59 29.64
C PHE A 6 -18.15 22.20 29.17
N LEU A 7 -16.85 22.05 28.81
CA LEU A 7 -16.29 20.78 28.33
C LEU A 7 -15.61 19.93 29.44
N GLY A 8 -15.56 20.43 30.65
CA GLY A 8 -14.87 19.80 31.78
C GLY A 8 -13.53 20.42 32.08
N ASP A 9 -12.87 19.91 33.13
CA ASP A 9 -11.56 20.36 33.54
C ASP A 9 -10.45 19.68 32.73
N MET A 10 -9.49 20.47 32.26
CA MET A 10 -8.31 19.97 31.56
C MET A 10 -7.07 20.09 32.44
N PRO A 11 -6.23 19.03 32.54
CA PRO A 11 -4.98 19.11 33.26
C PRO A 11 -4.09 20.20 32.66
N LEU A 12 -3.62 21.13 33.50
CA LEU A 12 -2.66 22.14 33.10
C LEU A 12 -1.26 21.52 33.01
N MET A 13 -0.54 21.86 31.93
CA MET A 13 0.87 21.50 31.82
C MET A 13 1.70 22.44 32.67
N THR A 14 2.60 21.90 33.49
CA THR A 14 3.56 22.67 34.28
C THR A 14 4.70 23.22 33.40
N GLU A 15 5.50 24.15 33.93
CA GLU A 15 6.67 24.68 33.22
C GLU A 15 7.72 23.58 32.90
N ALA A 16 7.77 22.52 33.68
CA ALA A 16 8.62 21.35 33.45
C ALA A 16 8.08 20.38 32.40
N GLY A 17 6.90 20.65 31.78
CA GLY A 17 6.27 19.77 30.78
C GLY A 17 5.57 18.55 31.39
N THR A 18 5.24 18.58 32.67
CA THR A 18 4.51 17.53 33.37
C THR A 18 3.05 17.93 33.60
N PHE A 19 2.23 16.96 33.99
CA PHE A 19 0.81 17.15 34.32
C PHE A 19 0.55 16.65 35.76
N ILE A 20 -0.27 17.39 36.48
CA ILE A 20 -0.73 16.94 37.80
C ILE A 20 -2.04 16.17 37.60
N ILE A 21 -2.02 14.86 37.83
CA ILE A 21 -3.18 13.97 37.69
C ILE A 21 -3.38 13.19 38.99
N ASN A 22 -4.54 13.36 39.62
CA ASN A 22 -4.87 12.77 40.91
C ASN A 22 -3.79 13.03 42.00
N GLY A 23 -3.26 14.25 42.05
CA GLY A 23 -2.24 14.66 43.00
C GLY A 23 -0.81 14.16 42.73
N ALA A 24 -0.61 13.42 41.64
CA ALA A 24 0.70 12.92 41.25
C ALA A 24 1.21 13.65 39.99
N GLU A 25 2.46 14.06 39.98
CA GLU A 25 3.13 14.62 38.83
C GLU A 25 3.44 13.50 37.80
N ARG A 26 2.98 13.66 36.57
CA ARG A 26 3.12 12.67 35.52
C ARG A 26 3.63 13.33 34.23
N VAL A 27 4.40 12.60 33.45
CA VAL A 27 4.89 13.02 32.14
C VAL A 27 4.37 12.10 31.05
N VAL A 28 4.03 12.66 29.90
CA VAL A 28 3.70 11.87 28.70
C VAL A 28 5.00 11.48 28.03
N VAL A 29 5.30 10.19 28.01
CA VAL A 29 6.54 9.65 27.42
C VAL A 29 6.41 9.62 25.90
N SER A 30 7.40 10.18 25.19
CA SER A 30 7.49 10.03 23.73
C SER A 30 7.59 8.57 23.34
N GLN A 31 6.91 8.19 22.27
CA GLN A 31 6.84 6.81 21.80
C GLN A 31 7.65 6.62 20.54
N LEU A 32 8.46 5.57 20.49
CA LEU A 32 9.12 5.14 19.28
C LEU A 32 8.19 4.15 18.55
N VAL A 33 7.66 4.58 17.40
CA VAL A 33 6.70 3.83 16.61
C VAL A 33 7.25 3.52 15.23
N ARG A 34 6.67 2.52 14.54
CA ARG A 34 6.99 2.26 13.15
C ARG A 34 6.53 3.44 12.29
N SER A 35 7.39 3.90 11.38
CA SER A 35 7.05 4.97 10.44
C SER A 35 5.98 4.49 9.46
N PRO A 36 5.01 5.34 9.06
CA PRO A 36 4.09 4.96 7.99
C PRO A 36 4.85 4.62 6.71
N SER A 37 4.57 3.46 6.15
CA SER A 37 5.18 2.98 4.89
C SER A 37 4.56 1.65 4.48
N VAL A 38 4.97 1.14 3.31
CA VAL A 38 4.88 -0.27 2.98
C VAL A 38 6.16 -0.98 3.41
N TYR A 39 6.04 -2.13 4.04
CA TYR A 39 7.15 -2.95 4.54
C TYR A 39 7.07 -4.33 3.96
N PHE A 40 8.23 -4.87 3.61
CA PHE A 40 8.38 -6.23 3.12
C PHE A 40 9.33 -7.01 4.05
N SER A 41 8.91 -8.20 4.43
CA SER A 41 9.68 -9.08 5.31
C SER A 41 9.75 -10.49 4.72
N LYS A 42 10.74 -11.25 5.16
CA LYS A 42 10.92 -12.65 4.83
C LYS A 42 10.83 -13.46 6.11
N GLU A 43 9.97 -14.45 6.08
CA GLU A 43 9.77 -15.39 7.19
C GLU A 43 10.06 -16.81 6.71
N ILE A 44 10.27 -17.71 7.63
CA ILE A 44 10.43 -19.14 7.32
C ILE A 44 9.16 -19.83 7.79
N ASP A 45 8.48 -20.52 6.90
CA ASP A 45 7.30 -21.29 7.25
C ASP A 45 7.65 -22.54 8.09
N LYS A 46 6.63 -23.27 8.55
CA LYS A 46 6.80 -24.48 9.35
C LYS A 46 7.54 -25.60 8.62
N ASN A 47 7.62 -25.52 7.29
CA ASN A 47 8.27 -26.50 6.42
C ASN A 47 9.70 -26.09 6.06
N GLY A 48 10.18 -24.95 6.58
CA GLY A 48 11.50 -24.40 6.26
C GLY A 48 11.56 -23.62 4.93
N LYS A 49 10.42 -23.39 4.27
CA LYS A 49 10.35 -22.62 3.04
C LYS A 49 10.36 -21.11 3.36
N PRO A 50 11.20 -20.31 2.69
CA PRO A 50 11.12 -18.87 2.80
C PRO A 50 9.81 -18.37 2.17
N VAL A 51 9.04 -17.59 2.93
CA VAL A 51 7.82 -16.93 2.49
C VAL A 51 7.95 -15.43 2.74
N PHE A 52 7.42 -14.64 1.84
CA PHE A 52 7.40 -13.21 2.01
C PHE A 52 6.09 -12.76 2.66
N ALA A 53 6.16 -11.65 3.38
CA ALA A 53 5.01 -10.95 3.93
C ALA A 53 5.16 -9.45 3.66
N SER A 54 4.04 -8.76 3.49
CA SER A 54 4.05 -7.30 3.34
C SER A 54 3.03 -6.67 4.26
N LYS A 55 3.35 -5.47 4.76
CA LYS A 55 2.46 -4.68 5.61
C LYS A 55 2.42 -3.23 5.14
N VAL A 56 1.24 -2.77 4.81
CA VAL A 56 0.96 -1.35 4.55
C VAL A 56 0.51 -0.73 5.86
N ILE A 57 1.30 0.19 6.38
CA ILE A 57 1.06 0.85 7.67
C ILE A 57 0.85 2.34 7.43
N PRO A 58 -0.38 2.87 7.58
CA PRO A 58 -0.65 4.30 7.54
C PRO A 58 -0.28 4.97 8.87
N SER A 59 -0.26 6.29 8.87
CA SER A 59 -0.21 7.10 10.10
C SER A 59 -1.54 7.02 10.86
N ARG A 60 -2.65 7.01 10.12
CA ARG A 60 -4.02 6.80 10.60
C ARG A 60 -4.79 6.04 9.54
N GLY A 61 -5.50 4.99 9.92
CA GLY A 61 -6.33 4.20 9.02
C GLY A 61 -6.11 2.70 9.14
N THR A 62 -6.66 1.99 8.20
CA THR A 62 -6.69 0.53 8.11
C THR A 62 -5.35 -0.03 7.62
N TRP A 63 -4.87 -1.06 8.29
CA TRP A 63 -3.68 -1.79 7.84
C TRP A 63 -4.05 -2.81 6.76
N LEU A 64 -3.14 -2.99 5.79
CA LEU A 64 -3.16 -4.11 4.87
C LEU A 64 -1.97 -5.00 5.15
N GLU A 65 -2.21 -6.30 5.30
CA GLU A 65 -1.16 -7.29 5.51
C GLU A 65 -1.30 -8.38 4.45
N TYR A 66 -0.24 -8.62 3.68
CA TYR A 66 -0.18 -9.68 2.67
C TYR A 66 0.65 -10.83 3.21
N GLU A 67 0.14 -12.04 3.09
CA GLU A 67 0.80 -13.27 3.54
C GLU A 67 0.65 -14.38 2.50
N THR A 68 1.68 -15.18 2.30
CA THR A 68 1.63 -16.39 1.47
C THR A 68 1.47 -17.61 2.37
N ASP A 69 0.57 -18.51 2.03
CA ASP A 69 0.39 -19.76 2.77
C ASP A 69 1.32 -20.89 2.25
N ALA A 70 1.30 -22.03 2.92
CA ALA A 70 2.10 -23.20 2.55
C ALA A 70 1.76 -23.80 1.17
N LYS A 71 0.67 -23.40 0.54
CA LYS A 71 0.23 -23.81 -0.80
C LYS A 71 0.51 -22.76 -1.87
N ASP A 72 1.32 -21.76 -1.57
CA ASP A 72 1.65 -20.65 -2.46
C ASP A 72 0.42 -19.81 -2.87
N VAL A 73 -0.57 -19.73 -1.99
CA VAL A 73 -1.75 -18.88 -2.13
C VAL A 73 -1.51 -17.60 -1.34
N ILE A 74 -1.74 -16.45 -1.96
CA ILE A 74 -1.56 -15.15 -1.32
C ILE A 74 -2.89 -14.65 -0.78
N TYR A 75 -2.87 -14.28 0.49
CA TYR A 75 -4.01 -13.70 1.19
C TYR A 75 -3.71 -12.27 1.62
N VAL A 76 -4.76 -11.49 1.72
CA VAL A 76 -4.72 -10.15 2.32
C VAL A 76 -5.61 -10.09 3.56
N ARG A 77 -5.10 -9.47 4.62
CA ARG A 77 -5.87 -9.12 5.82
C ARG A 77 -6.10 -7.62 5.84
N ILE A 78 -7.32 -7.25 6.05
CA ILE A 78 -7.73 -5.86 6.19
C ILE A 78 -8.04 -5.63 7.67
N ASP A 79 -7.21 -4.81 8.35
CA ASP A 79 -7.39 -4.39 9.74
C ASP A 79 -7.55 -5.56 10.74
N ARG A 80 -6.68 -6.57 10.67
CA ARG A 80 -6.68 -7.77 11.52
C ARG A 80 -7.93 -8.68 11.40
N ASN A 81 -8.80 -8.41 10.43
CA ASN A 81 -9.96 -9.25 10.15
C ASN A 81 -9.56 -10.59 9.48
N ARG A 82 -10.57 -11.38 9.14
CA ARG A 82 -10.37 -12.62 8.40
C ARG A 82 -9.71 -12.33 7.07
N LYS A 83 -8.79 -13.19 6.67
CA LYS A 83 -8.09 -13.08 5.40
C LYS A 83 -9.02 -13.39 4.22
N VAL A 84 -8.80 -12.67 3.12
CA VAL A 84 -9.40 -12.93 1.81
C VAL A 84 -8.30 -13.22 0.79
N PRO A 85 -8.57 -13.95 -0.29
CA PRO A 85 -7.60 -14.07 -1.40
C PRO A 85 -7.17 -12.69 -1.89
N MET A 86 -5.90 -12.51 -2.25
CA MET A 86 -5.41 -11.23 -2.76
C MET A 86 -6.11 -10.83 -4.06
N THR A 87 -6.48 -11.80 -4.89
CA THR A 87 -7.22 -11.59 -6.14
C THR A 87 -8.60 -10.99 -5.91
N THR A 88 -9.29 -11.34 -4.81
CA THR A 88 -10.54 -10.68 -4.41
C THR A 88 -10.34 -9.17 -4.21
N LEU A 89 -9.24 -8.74 -3.55
CA LEU A 89 -8.93 -7.30 -3.42
C LEU A 89 -8.63 -6.67 -4.78
N LEU A 90 -7.85 -7.33 -5.63
CA LEU A 90 -7.50 -6.83 -6.96
C LEU A 90 -8.74 -6.66 -7.85
N ARG A 91 -9.71 -7.60 -7.79
CA ARG A 91 -10.99 -7.48 -8.49
C ARG A 91 -11.80 -6.29 -7.97
N ALA A 92 -11.91 -6.18 -6.66
CA ALA A 92 -12.68 -5.08 -6.05
C ALA A 92 -12.17 -3.70 -6.47
N VAL A 93 -10.85 -3.53 -6.68
CA VAL A 93 -10.25 -2.23 -7.05
C VAL A 93 -10.14 -1.98 -8.56
N GLY A 94 -10.48 -2.96 -9.43
CA GLY A 94 -10.56 -2.70 -10.87
C GLY A 94 -10.11 -3.81 -11.81
N LEU A 95 -9.35 -4.82 -11.36
CA LEU A 95 -8.96 -5.97 -12.19
C LEU A 95 -10.04 -7.05 -12.14
N SER A 96 -11.16 -6.82 -12.81
CA SER A 96 -12.38 -7.65 -12.68
C SER A 96 -12.15 -9.10 -13.12
N SER A 97 -11.50 -9.34 -14.26
CA SER A 97 -11.32 -10.67 -14.83
C SER A 97 -10.00 -11.34 -14.41
N ASN A 98 -9.94 -12.67 -14.52
CA ASN A 98 -8.69 -13.42 -14.34
C ASN A 98 -7.61 -12.97 -15.32
N ASP A 99 -8.01 -12.70 -16.58
CA ASP A 99 -7.07 -12.27 -17.63
C ASP A 99 -6.49 -10.90 -17.33
N ASP A 100 -7.25 -9.98 -16.74
CA ASP A 100 -6.76 -8.68 -16.32
C ASP A 100 -5.68 -8.81 -15.24
N ILE A 101 -5.94 -9.65 -14.23
CA ILE A 101 -4.98 -9.90 -13.16
C ILE A 101 -3.72 -10.56 -13.72
N LEU A 102 -3.86 -11.63 -14.48
CA LEU A 102 -2.73 -12.39 -14.99
C LEU A 102 -1.90 -11.61 -16.02
N SER A 103 -2.53 -10.81 -16.88
CA SER A 103 -1.82 -10.00 -17.88
C SER A 103 -1.01 -8.87 -17.23
N LEU A 104 -1.52 -8.25 -16.17
CA LEU A 104 -0.81 -7.18 -15.49
C LEU A 104 0.44 -7.72 -14.76
N PHE A 105 0.36 -8.90 -14.15
CA PHE A 105 1.43 -9.49 -13.32
C PHE A 105 2.12 -10.69 -13.98
N ASP A 106 2.19 -10.70 -15.32
CA ASP A 106 2.95 -11.65 -16.13
C ASP A 106 2.66 -13.13 -15.86
N ASN A 107 1.38 -13.47 -15.69
CA ASN A 107 0.93 -14.85 -15.45
C ASN A 107 1.60 -15.53 -14.23
N ASP A 108 1.90 -14.77 -13.21
CA ASP A 108 2.59 -15.25 -12.01
C ASP A 108 1.91 -16.48 -11.39
N ILE A 109 2.72 -17.46 -10.95
CA ILE A 109 2.22 -18.73 -10.43
C ILE A 109 1.47 -18.60 -9.11
N TYR A 110 1.91 -17.68 -8.23
CA TYR A 110 1.23 -17.44 -6.96
C TYR A 110 -0.16 -16.87 -7.17
N LEU A 111 -0.32 -15.99 -8.20
CA LEU A 111 -1.63 -15.45 -8.57
C LEU A 111 -2.53 -16.53 -9.18
N LYS A 112 -2.00 -17.43 -10.01
CA LYS A 112 -2.77 -18.56 -10.54
C LYS A 112 -3.30 -19.43 -9.40
N ASN A 113 -2.45 -19.80 -8.45
CA ASN A 113 -2.86 -20.57 -7.28
C ASN A 113 -3.88 -19.82 -6.41
N THR A 114 -3.76 -18.50 -6.34
CA THR A 114 -4.69 -17.65 -5.59
C THR A 114 -6.05 -17.56 -6.27
N ILE A 115 -6.09 -17.43 -7.61
CA ILE A 115 -7.32 -17.45 -8.42
C ILE A 115 -8.09 -18.75 -8.25
N GLU A 116 -7.40 -19.91 -8.17
CA GLU A 116 -8.06 -21.20 -7.92
C GLU A 116 -8.75 -21.29 -6.55
N LYS A 117 -8.36 -20.46 -5.60
CA LYS A 117 -8.95 -20.36 -4.26
C LYS A 117 -9.94 -19.21 -4.09
N ASP A 118 -9.95 -18.30 -5.03
CA ASP A 118 -10.86 -17.17 -5.05
C ASP A 118 -12.25 -17.65 -5.50
N SER A 119 -13.27 -17.35 -4.67
CA SER A 119 -14.68 -17.67 -4.96
C SER A 119 -15.35 -16.59 -5.80
N THR A 120 -14.69 -15.46 -6.01
CA THR A 120 -15.25 -14.30 -6.73
C THR A 120 -14.86 -14.31 -8.20
N HIS A 121 -15.76 -13.83 -9.07
CA HIS A 121 -15.57 -13.83 -10.52
C HIS A 121 -15.54 -12.44 -11.13
N ASP A 122 -16.09 -11.47 -10.43
CA ASP A 122 -16.16 -10.07 -10.87
C ASP A 122 -15.96 -9.08 -9.72
N THR A 123 -16.02 -7.79 -10.03
CA THR A 123 -15.84 -6.69 -9.10
C THR A 123 -16.91 -6.64 -8.01
N ASP A 124 -18.16 -6.91 -8.36
CA ASP A 124 -19.28 -6.78 -7.45
C ASP A 124 -19.29 -7.91 -6.41
N GLU A 125 -19.04 -9.13 -6.84
CA GLU A 125 -18.87 -10.28 -5.93
C GLU A 125 -17.70 -10.07 -4.98
N ALA A 126 -16.58 -9.53 -5.49
CA ALA A 126 -15.41 -9.24 -4.68
C ALA A 126 -15.67 -8.17 -3.61
N LEU A 127 -16.40 -7.10 -3.94
CA LEU A 127 -16.80 -6.06 -3.00
C LEU A 127 -17.69 -6.63 -1.88
N ILE A 128 -18.65 -7.47 -2.25
CA ILE A 128 -19.57 -8.13 -1.31
C ILE A 128 -18.80 -9.06 -0.37
N GLU A 129 -17.90 -9.91 -0.90
CA GLU A 129 -17.11 -10.82 -0.07
C GLU A 129 -16.22 -10.05 0.92
N ILE A 130 -15.57 -8.99 0.50
CA ILE A 130 -14.75 -8.15 1.39
C ILE A 130 -15.63 -7.57 2.50
N TYR A 131 -16.83 -7.05 2.16
CA TYR A 131 -17.74 -6.48 3.15
C TYR A 131 -18.18 -7.51 4.19
N GLU A 132 -18.58 -8.71 3.78
CA GLU A 132 -18.99 -9.79 4.67
C GLU A 132 -17.88 -10.24 5.63
N LYS A 133 -16.61 -10.23 5.16
CA LYS A 133 -15.46 -10.51 6.03
C LYS A 133 -15.19 -9.39 7.04
N LEU A 134 -15.45 -8.14 6.65
CA LEU A 134 -15.24 -6.97 7.50
C LEU A 134 -16.37 -6.79 8.53
N ARG A 135 -17.61 -7.13 8.15
CA ARG A 135 -18.82 -6.94 8.97
C ARG A 135 -19.71 -8.19 8.94
N PRO A 136 -19.27 -9.28 9.56
CA PRO A 136 -20.05 -10.51 9.54
C PRO A 136 -21.40 -10.33 10.22
N GLY A 137 -22.47 -10.75 9.53
CA GLY A 137 -23.85 -10.72 10.04
C GLY A 137 -24.62 -9.42 9.76
N GLU A 138 -24.01 -8.41 9.12
CA GLU A 138 -24.74 -7.25 8.63
C GLU A 138 -25.34 -7.51 7.23
N PRO A 139 -26.52 -6.97 6.90
CA PRO A 139 -27.07 -7.08 5.55
C PRO A 139 -26.15 -6.38 4.54
N THR A 140 -25.80 -7.08 3.47
CA THR A 140 -24.88 -6.60 2.46
C THR A 140 -25.62 -6.02 1.27
N THR A 141 -25.26 -4.80 0.87
CA THR A 141 -25.65 -4.18 -0.39
C THR A 141 -24.40 -3.73 -1.12
N LEU A 142 -24.45 -3.66 -2.46
CA LEU A 142 -23.33 -3.23 -3.26
C LEU A 142 -22.85 -1.83 -2.87
N ASP A 143 -23.79 -0.89 -2.66
CA ASP A 143 -23.47 0.49 -2.26
C ASP A 143 -22.78 0.55 -0.89
N SER A 144 -23.23 -0.24 0.09
CA SER A 144 -22.59 -0.28 1.40
C SER A 144 -21.18 -0.90 1.31
N SER A 145 -20.99 -1.87 0.43
CA SER A 145 -19.68 -2.50 0.19
C SER A 145 -18.69 -1.53 -0.45
N LYS A 146 -19.12 -0.78 -1.47
CA LYS A 146 -18.35 0.30 -2.10
C LYS A 146 -17.95 1.37 -1.07
N ASN A 147 -18.92 1.93 -0.36
CA ASN A 147 -18.69 2.96 0.65
C ASN A 147 -17.76 2.49 1.77
N GLN A 148 -17.82 1.22 2.15
CA GLN A 148 -16.94 0.65 3.16
C GLN A 148 -15.48 0.64 2.69
N LEU A 149 -15.21 0.25 1.44
CA LEU A 149 -13.87 0.19 0.88
C LEU A 149 -13.29 1.61 0.68
N ILE A 150 -14.12 2.52 0.14
CA ILE A 150 -13.81 3.94 -0.02
C ILE A 150 -13.35 4.54 1.31
N THR A 151 -14.20 4.43 2.34
CA THR A 151 -13.93 5.01 3.66
C THR A 151 -12.64 4.45 4.28
N ARG A 152 -12.29 3.19 3.99
CA ARG A 152 -11.11 2.56 4.59
C ARG A 152 -9.80 2.96 3.95
N PHE A 153 -9.75 3.25 2.65
CA PHE A 153 -8.50 3.41 1.92
C PHE A 153 -8.38 4.69 1.12
N PHE A 154 -9.51 5.22 0.63
CA PHE A 154 -9.52 6.30 -0.35
C PHE A 154 -10.08 7.63 0.18
N ASP A 155 -10.54 7.66 1.43
CA ASP A 155 -11.08 8.85 2.09
C ASP A 155 -10.03 9.49 3.01
N ASP A 156 -9.72 10.76 2.77
CA ASP A 156 -8.75 11.56 3.52
C ASP A 156 -9.09 11.72 5.01
N PHE A 157 -10.37 11.64 5.37
CA PHE A 157 -10.79 11.72 6.78
C PHE A 157 -10.41 10.48 7.58
N HIS A 158 -10.44 9.30 6.94
CA HIS A 158 -10.27 8.03 7.61
C HIS A 158 -8.90 7.40 7.38
N TYR A 159 -8.24 7.73 6.26
CA TYR A 159 -6.94 7.20 5.89
C TYR A 159 -5.91 8.30 5.66
N ASP A 160 -4.76 8.22 6.30
CA ASP A 160 -3.70 9.22 6.18
C ASP A 160 -2.32 8.55 6.29
N LEU A 161 -1.56 8.59 5.22
CA LEU A 161 -0.16 8.16 5.18
C LEU A 161 0.77 9.20 5.83
N ALA A 162 0.31 10.43 6.00
CA ALA A 162 1.12 11.61 6.27
C ALA A 162 2.19 11.86 5.18
N ARG A 163 2.85 13.01 5.20
CA ARG A 163 3.90 13.35 4.21
C ARG A 163 5.05 12.33 4.20
N VAL A 164 5.46 11.87 5.38
CA VAL A 164 6.55 10.89 5.51
C VAL A 164 6.18 9.55 4.92
N GLY A 165 4.94 9.08 5.14
CA GLY A 165 4.45 7.84 4.57
C GLY A 165 4.37 7.92 3.05
N ARG A 166 3.77 8.98 2.50
CA ARG A 166 3.68 9.18 1.05
C ARG A 166 5.07 9.23 0.39
N TYR A 167 6.00 9.98 0.97
CA TYR A 167 7.38 10.02 0.48
C TYR A 167 8.03 8.62 0.45
N LYS A 168 7.86 7.84 1.53
CA LYS A 168 8.40 6.47 1.60
C LYS A 168 7.74 5.51 0.61
N PHE A 169 6.42 5.64 0.42
CA PHE A 169 5.69 4.90 -0.60
C PHE A 169 6.25 5.16 -1.99
N ASN A 170 6.30 6.44 -2.38
CA ASN A 170 6.78 6.82 -3.69
C ASN A 170 8.24 6.40 -3.93
N LYS A 171 9.09 6.53 -2.91
CA LYS A 171 10.48 6.07 -3.00
C LYS A 171 10.58 4.56 -3.16
N LYS A 172 9.88 3.79 -2.32
CA LYS A 172 10.01 2.33 -2.31
C LYS A 172 9.32 1.67 -3.50
N LEU A 173 8.13 2.14 -3.88
CA LEU A 173 7.35 1.56 -4.97
C LEU A 173 7.77 2.07 -6.35
N ASN A 174 8.69 3.03 -6.43
CA ASN A 174 9.26 3.47 -7.71
C ASN A 174 9.95 2.30 -8.42
N VAL A 175 9.84 2.25 -9.75
CA VAL A 175 10.50 1.22 -10.57
C VAL A 175 12.02 1.34 -10.52
N LYS A 176 12.58 2.56 -10.47
CA LYS A 176 14.02 2.83 -10.60
C LYS A 176 14.88 2.05 -9.62
N ASP A 177 14.54 2.12 -8.32
CA ASP A 177 15.33 1.47 -7.28
C ASP A 177 15.33 -0.06 -7.41
N ARG A 178 14.29 -0.62 -8.06
CA ARG A 178 14.15 -2.06 -8.29
C ARG A 178 14.80 -2.54 -9.59
N LEU A 179 15.15 -1.64 -10.51
CA LEU A 179 15.78 -2.02 -11.78
C LEU A 179 17.28 -2.24 -11.65
N LEU A 180 17.95 -1.63 -10.68
CA LEU A 180 19.39 -1.76 -10.50
C LEU A 180 19.81 -3.22 -10.29
N GLY A 181 20.75 -3.69 -11.09
CA GLY A 181 21.26 -5.06 -11.04
C GLY A 181 20.43 -6.09 -11.79
N ASN A 182 19.28 -5.69 -12.37
CA ASN A 182 18.42 -6.55 -13.18
C ASN A 182 18.70 -6.39 -14.67
N ARG A 183 18.35 -7.38 -15.47
CA ARG A 183 18.52 -7.39 -16.92
C ARG A 183 17.19 -7.05 -17.60
N LEU A 184 17.18 -6.07 -18.51
CA LEU A 184 16.00 -5.66 -19.24
C LEU A 184 15.48 -6.79 -20.15
N ALA A 185 14.17 -7.03 -20.15
CA ALA A 185 13.52 -8.03 -20.98
C ALA A 185 12.91 -7.46 -22.27
N GLU A 186 12.99 -6.13 -22.46
CA GLU A 186 12.51 -5.42 -23.65
C GLU A 186 13.46 -4.27 -24.01
N ASP A 187 13.39 -3.85 -25.28
CA ASP A 187 14.11 -2.66 -25.74
C ASP A 187 13.43 -1.40 -25.19
N ILE A 188 14.22 -0.45 -24.69
CA ILE A 188 13.73 0.87 -24.34
C ILE A 188 13.73 1.74 -25.61
N ILE A 189 12.55 1.94 -26.16
CA ILE A 189 12.36 2.66 -27.43
C ILE A 189 11.80 4.06 -27.15
N VAL A 190 12.52 5.09 -27.54
CA VAL A 190 12.09 6.50 -27.43
C VAL A 190 12.19 7.15 -28.79
N ASP A 191 11.14 7.83 -29.24
CA ASP A 191 11.04 8.47 -30.54
C ASP A 191 11.34 7.55 -31.75
N GLY A 192 10.99 6.25 -31.60
CA GLY A 192 11.21 5.24 -32.65
C GLY A 192 12.63 4.67 -32.70
N GLU A 193 13.52 5.11 -31.83
CA GLU A 193 14.90 4.60 -31.73
C GLU A 193 15.09 3.76 -30.45
N VAL A 194 15.83 2.65 -30.59
CA VAL A 194 16.25 1.85 -29.43
C VAL A 194 17.35 2.62 -28.69
N LYS A 195 17.05 3.12 -27.51
CA LYS A 195 18.01 3.83 -26.65
C LYS A 195 18.80 2.86 -25.77
N ILE A 196 18.13 1.91 -25.15
CA ILE A 196 18.76 0.86 -24.37
C ILE A 196 18.23 -0.48 -24.90
N PRO A 197 19.10 -1.35 -25.41
CA PRO A 197 18.66 -2.62 -25.98
C PRO A 197 18.23 -3.62 -24.90
N LYS A 198 17.35 -4.53 -25.28
CA LYS A 198 17.01 -5.73 -24.53
C LYS A 198 18.29 -6.47 -24.07
N ASP A 199 18.20 -7.26 -23.01
CA ASP A 199 19.29 -8.00 -22.40
C ASP A 199 20.38 -7.15 -21.74
N THR A 200 20.23 -5.82 -21.71
CA THR A 200 21.16 -4.92 -21.01
C THR A 200 21.04 -5.07 -19.50
N LEU A 201 22.18 -5.29 -18.83
CA LEU A 201 22.24 -5.25 -17.37
C LEU A 201 22.15 -3.80 -16.89
N VAL A 202 21.21 -3.49 -16.02
CA VAL A 202 21.03 -2.15 -15.47
C VAL A 202 22.07 -1.87 -14.39
N THR A 203 23.22 -1.35 -14.82
CA THR A 203 24.28 -0.80 -13.95
C THR A 203 23.90 0.62 -13.50
N LYS A 204 24.66 1.23 -12.59
CA LYS A 204 24.39 2.62 -12.15
C LYS A 204 24.37 3.61 -13.33
N GLY A 205 25.29 3.49 -14.28
CA GLY A 205 25.32 4.38 -15.45
C GLY A 205 24.13 4.17 -16.38
N VAL A 206 23.72 2.91 -16.61
CA VAL A 206 22.52 2.59 -17.40
C VAL A 206 21.26 3.09 -16.68
N LEU A 207 21.22 2.98 -15.33
CA LEU A 207 20.09 3.49 -14.54
C LEU A 207 19.98 5.01 -14.59
N GLU A 208 21.07 5.74 -14.60
CA GLU A 208 21.08 7.20 -14.76
C GLU A 208 20.48 7.59 -16.11
N GLU A 209 20.91 6.93 -17.21
CA GLU A 209 20.34 7.15 -18.53
C GLU A 209 18.85 6.77 -18.59
N LEU A 210 18.51 5.56 -18.12
CA LEU A 210 17.13 5.06 -18.08
C LEU A 210 16.21 5.98 -17.25
N SER A 211 16.72 6.54 -16.17
CA SER A 211 15.97 7.45 -15.30
C SER A 211 15.49 8.70 -16.04
N ILE A 212 16.24 9.19 -17.02
CA ILE A 212 15.81 10.33 -17.86
C ILE A 212 14.53 9.98 -18.62
N TYR A 213 14.46 8.78 -19.19
CA TYR A 213 13.28 8.33 -19.94
C TYR A 213 12.10 8.05 -19.01
N LEU A 214 12.37 7.41 -17.86
CA LEU A 214 11.34 7.12 -16.86
C LEU A 214 10.72 8.41 -16.29
N ASP A 215 11.52 9.44 -16.00
CA ASP A 215 11.03 10.73 -15.52
C ASP A 215 10.23 11.50 -16.58
N ASN A 216 10.52 11.25 -17.86
CA ASN A 216 9.76 11.78 -18.99
C ASN A 216 8.52 10.94 -19.34
N GLY A 217 8.20 9.91 -18.53
CA GLY A 217 6.97 9.15 -18.66
C GLY A 217 7.07 7.86 -19.45
N TYR A 218 8.28 7.37 -19.75
CA TYR A 218 8.43 6.06 -20.39
C TYR A 218 7.82 4.95 -19.51
N GLY A 219 7.04 4.07 -20.13
CA GLY A 219 6.39 2.95 -19.44
C GLY A 219 5.19 3.32 -18.57
N ILE A 220 4.76 4.59 -18.55
CA ILE A 220 3.56 5.01 -17.84
C ILE A 220 2.31 4.58 -18.62
N THR A 221 1.41 3.90 -17.93
CA THR A 221 0.09 3.52 -18.40
C THR A 221 -0.97 3.85 -17.36
N GLU A 222 -2.19 4.14 -17.83
CA GLU A 222 -3.34 4.22 -16.92
C GLU A 222 -3.67 2.83 -16.40
N CYS A 223 -3.90 2.70 -15.10
CA CYS A 223 -4.33 1.43 -14.54
C CYS A 223 -5.85 1.26 -14.68
N LYS A 224 -6.28 0.01 -14.83
CA LYS A 224 -7.70 -0.32 -14.70
C LYS A 224 -8.13 -0.01 -13.27
N VAL A 225 -9.19 0.74 -13.13
CA VAL A 225 -9.75 1.16 -11.84
C VAL A 225 -11.22 0.79 -11.77
N ASN A 226 -11.71 0.56 -10.59
CA ASN A 226 -13.14 0.57 -10.32
C ASN A 226 -13.56 2.03 -10.13
N GLU A 227 -14.24 2.59 -11.11
CA GLU A 227 -14.66 4.01 -11.13
C GLU A 227 -15.55 4.35 -9.93
N ASP A 228 -16.32 3.39 -9.41
CA ASP A 228 -17.15 3.56 -8.23
C ASP A 228 -16.37 3.79 -6.93
N LEU A 229 -15.06 3.48 -6.90
CA LEU A 229 -14.18 3.70 -5.75
C LEU A 229 -13.41 5.03 -5.85
N THR A 230 -13.44 5.70 -6.98
CA THR A 230 -12.77 6.97 -7.19
C THR A 230 -13.74 8.11 -6.81
N ILE A 231 -13.46 8.76 -5.67
CA ILE A 231 -14.35 9.81 -5.12
C ILE A 231 -14.00 11.19 -5.67
N ASN A 232 -12.77 11.39 -6.14
CA ASN A 232 -12.25 12.68 -6.55
C ASN A 232 -11.43 12.58 -7.83
N ALA A 233 -11.58 13.52 -8.75
CA ALA A 233 -10.76 13.63 -9.96
C ALA A 233 -9.25 13.65 -9.68
N SER A 234 -8.80 14.16 -8.51
CA SER A 234 -7.39 14.14 -8.09
C SER A 234 -6.86 12.72 -7.84
N VAL A 235 -7.72 11.78 -7.42
CA VAL A 235 -7.34 10.37 -7.27
C VAL A 235 -7.14 9.73 -8.64
N ASP A 236 -7.98 10.07 -9.61
CA ASP A 236 -7.90 9.54 -10.97
C ASP A 236 -6.64 9.96 -11.69
N GLU A 237 -6.17 11.20 -11.50
CA GLU A 237 -4.91 11.68 -12.08
C GLU A 237 -3.69 10.88 -11.64
N HIS A 238 -3.71 10.30 -10.44
CA HIS A 238 -2.64 9.51 -9.84
C HIS A 238 -2.82 7.98 -9.97
N ASN A 239 -3.90 7.52 -10.62
CA ASN A 239 -4.08 6.11 -10.93
C ASN A 239 -3.31 5.70 -12.19
N LYS A 240 -2.02 6.05 -12.22
CA LYS A 240 -1.07 5.69 -13.26
C LYS A 240 0.00 4.80 -12.69
N ILE A 241 0.34 3.77 -13.42
CA ILE A 241 1.42 2.85 -13.09
C ILE A 241 2.53 2.98 -14.13
N GLN A 242 3.75 2.75 -13.70
CA GLN A 242 4.90 2.64 -14.60
C GLN A 242 5.34 1.18 -14.65
N VAL A 243 5.44 0.60 -15.83
CA VAL A 243 5.73 -0.82 -16.03
C VAL A 243 7.00 -0.97 -16.86
N ILE A 244 7.96 -1.71 -16.32
CA ILE A 244 9.20 -2.09 -17.02
C ILE A 244 9.37 -3.60 -16.91
N LYS A 245 9.72 -4.25 -18.02
CA LYS A 245 9.93 -5.70 -18.05
C LYS A 245 11.40 -6.03 -17.84
N VAL A 246 11.65 -6.93 -16.92
CA VAL A 246 12.99 -7.45 -16.62
C VAL A 246 12.98 -8.97 -16.58
N TYR A 247 14.12 -9.59 -16.67
CA TYR A 247 14.25 -11.02 -16.39
C TYR A 247 14.32 -11.27 -14.89
N SER A 248 13.72 -12.37 -14.45
CA SER A 248 13.87 -12.87 -13.09
C SER A 248 15.32 -13.17 -12.75
N ASN A 249 15.74 -12.89 -11.52
CA ASN A 249 17.07 -13.26 -11.02
C ASN A 249 17.15 -14.72 -10.56
N VAL A 250 16.02 -15.42 -10.55
CA VAL A 250 15.91 -16.85 -10.17
C VAL A 250 15.77 -17.74 -11.40
N ASP A 251 15.06 -17.28 -12.42
CA ASP A 251 14.85 -17.97 -13.70
C ASP A 251 15.03 -16.99 -14.84
N ASP A 252 16.19 -17.06 -15.52
CA ASP A 252 16.58 -16.15 -16.63
C ASP A 252 15.64 -16.22 -17.84
N LYS A 253 14.72 -17.17 -17.92
CA LYS A 253 13.71 -17.26 -18.98
C LYS A 253 12.39 -16.61 -18.62
N LYS A 254 12.15 -16.39 -17.32
CA LYS A 254 10.92 -15.76 -16.83
C LYS A 254 11.05 -14.25 -16.98
N ILE A 255 10.09 -13.64 -17.65
CA ILE A 255 9.91 -12.19 -17.70
C ILE A 255 9.05 -11.77 -16.50
N VAL A 256 9.39 -10.66 -15.89
CA VAL A 256 8.72 -10.11 -14.72
C VAL A 256 8.38 -8.65 -14.96
N HIS A 257 7.15 -8.27 -14.67
CA HIS A 257 6.72 -6.88 -14.71
C HIS A 257 7.08 -6.18 -13.38
N VAL A 258 7.98 -5.21 -13.46
CA VAL A 258 8.27 -4.28 -12.37
C VAL A 258 7.30 -3.12 -12.48
N ILE A 259 6.28 -3.10 -11.61
CA ILE A 259 5.22 -2.08 -11.64
C ILE A 259 5.47 -1.08 -10.51
N GLY A 260 5.64 0.19 -10.85
CA GLY A 260 5.72 1.30 -9.90
C GLY A 260 4.43 2.10 -9.84
N ASN A 261 4.26 2.83 -8.74
CA ASN A 261 3.21 3.84 -8.60
C ASN A 261 3.65 5.18 -9.21
N ASP A 262 2.75 6.16 -9.24
CA ASP A 262 3.09 7.52 -9.65
C ASP A 262 4.04 8.19 -8.62
N PRO A 263 5.31 8.45 -8.98
CA PRO A 263 6.28 9.07 -8.06
C PRO A 263 5.94 10.54 -7.72
N LYS A 264 5.05 11.17 -8.48
CA LYS A 264 4.60 12.56 -8.28
C LYS A 264 3.34 12.65 -7.43
N CYS A 265 2.78 11.52 -6.99
CA CYS A 265 1.60 11.50 -6.15
C CYS A 265 1.88 12.16 -4.78
N GLU A 266 1.09 13.17 -4.42
CA GLU A 266 1.16 13.86 -3.13
C GLU A 266 -0.05 13.55 -2.21
N LEU A 267 -0.98 12.73 -2.69
CA LEU A 267 -2.17 12.32 -1.93
C LEU A 267 -1.77 11.60 -0.63
N LYS A 268 -2.50 11.85 0.43
CA LYS A 268 -2.25 11.22 1.73
C LYS A 268 -2.97 9.89 1.91
N ASN A 269 -4.03 9.65 1.16
CA ASN A 269 -4.74 8.37 1.05
C ASN A 269 -4.02 7.43 0.08
N LEU A 270 -4.40 6.16 0.07
CA LEU A 270 -3.93 5.22 -0.94
C LEU A 270 -4.54 5.55 -2.31
N THR A 271 -3.80 5.19 -3.36
CA THR A 271 -4.31 5.12 -4.73
C THR A 271 -4.37 3.66 -5.16
N ILE A 272 -5.14 3.36 -6.21
CA ILE A 272 -5.19 2.02 -6.79
C ILE A 272 -3.81 1.63 -7.36
N ALA A 273 -3.10 2.60 -7.92
CA ALA A 273 -1.71 2.43 -8.39
C ALA A 273 -0.76 1.99 -7.25
N ASP A 274 -0.93 2.53 -6.03
CA ASP A 274 -0.14 2.09 -4.87
C ASP A 274 -0.38 0.61 -4.54
N LEU A 275 -1.64 0.15 -4.65
CA LEU A 275 -1.98 -1.26 -4.39
C LEU A 275 -1.35 -2.17 -5.44
N TYR A 276 -1.45 -1.83 -6.72
CA TYR A 276 -0.83 -2.62 -7.81
C TYR A 276 0.69 -2.65 -7.70
N ALA A 277 1.31 -1.52 -7.42
CA ALA A 277 2.76 -1.44 -7.21
C ALA A 277 3.20 -2.24 -5.97
N THR A 278 2.40 -2.25 -4.89
CA THR A 278 2.67 -3.06 -3.69
C THR A 278 2.61 -4.55 -4.00
N VAL A 279 1.58 -4.99 -4.74
CA VAL A 279 1.43 -6.39 -5.17
C VAL A 279 2.58 -6.80 -6.09
N SER A 280 2.92 -5.97 -7.09
CA SER A 280 4.06 -6.23 -7.97
C SER A 280 5.37 -6.38 -7.17
N TYR A 281 5.63 -5.47 -6.23
CA TYR A 281 6.83 -5.58 -5.39
C TYR A 281 6.85 -6.88 -4.59
N TYR A 282 5.70 -7.24 -4.02
CA TYR A 282 5.54 -8.47 -3.25
C TYR A 282 5.83 -9.74 -4.08
N LEU A 283 5.29 -9.81 -5.29
CA LEU A 283 5.53 -10.92 -6.22
C LEU A 283 7.00 -10.96 -6.68
N ASN A 284 7.55 -9.80 -7.02
CA ASN A 284 8.92 -9.66 -7.52
C ASN A 284 10.00 -10.12 -6.52
N LEU A 285 9.72 -10.09 -5.21
CA LEU A 285 10.62 -10.64 -4.20
C LEU A 285 10.88 -12.14 -4.38
N ASN A 286 9.91 -12.90 -4.90
CA ASN A 286 10.10 -14.33 -5.22
C ASN A 286 11.04 -14.52 -6.42
N ASP A 287 11.15 -13.52 -7.28
CA ASP A 287 12.03 -13.47 -8.44
C ASP A 287 13.40 -12.83 -8.13
N GLY A 288 13.66 -12.53 -6.86
CA GLY A 288 14.92 -11.90 -6.42
C GLY A 288 15.03 -10.42 -6.82
N ILE A 289 13.91 -9.75 -7.07
CA ILE A 289 13.84 -8.33 -7.44
C ILE A 289 13.25 -7.54 -6.29
N GLY A 290 13.99 -6.55 -5.80
CA GLY A 290 13.63 -5.75 -4.62
C GLY A 290 14.30 -6.26 -3.34
N ASP A 291 14.14 -5.47 -2.27
CA ASP A 291 14.78 -5.70 -0.97
C ASP A 291 13.74 -5.85 0.15
N ILE A 292 14.09 -6.65 1.16
CA ILE A 292 13.32 -6.74 2.41
C ILE A 292 13.71 -5.62 3.36
N ASP A 293 12.78 -5.23 4.21
CA ASP A 293 13.00 -4.16 5.18
C ASP A 293 13.57 -4.68 6.51
N GLU A 294 14.53 -3.98 7.03
CA GLU A 294 14.96 -4.13 8.42
C GLU A 294 14.02 -3.32 9.32
N ILE A 295 13.27 -4.02 10.16
CA ILE A 295 12.22 -3.43 11.00
C ILE A 295 12.81 -2.49 12.06
N ASP A 296 13.97 -2.84 12.61
CA ASP A 296 14.61 -2.11 13.70
C ASP A 296 15.50 -0.96 13.24
N HIS A 297 15.74 -0.84 11.93
CA HIS A 297 16.48 0.28 11.38
C HIS A 297 15.80 1.62 11.73
N LEU A 298 16.55 2.57 12.26
CA LEU A 298 16.00 3.88 12.72
C LEU A 298 15.32 4.67 11.60
N GLY A 299 15.69 4.47 10.35
CA GLY A 299 14.96 5.01 9.19
C GLY A 299 13.53 4.51 9.05
N ASN A 300 13.20 3.35 9.67
CA ASN A 300 11.87 2.74 9.66
C ASN A 300 11.08 3.00 10.95
N ARG A 301 11.67 3.74 11.87
CA ARG A 301 11.05 4.12 13.16
C ARG A 301 11.03 5.64 13.29
N ARG A 302 10.00 6.17 13.94
CA ARG A 302 9.90 7.59 14.25
C ARG A 302 9.46 7.82 15.68
N VAL A 303 9.77 8.98 16.21
CA VAL A 303 9.35 9.39 17.55
C VAL A 303 8.02 10.15 17.45
N LYS A 304 6.99 9.67 18.14
CA LYS A 304 5.78 10.44 18.45
C LYS A 304 6.01 11.25 19.70
N GLN A 305 6.02 12.55 19.56
CA GLN A 305 6.20 13.49 20.67
C GLN A 305 4.88 13.77 21.40
N VAL A 306 4.97 14.37 22.57
CA VAL A 306 3.83 14.70 23.45
C VAL A 306 2.70 15.41 22.72
N GLY A 307 3.04 16.46 21.95
CA GLY A 307 2.06 17.23 21.17
C GLY A 307 1.25 16.39 20.20
N GLU A 308 1.90 15.46 19.48
CA GLU A 308 1.21 14.55 18.54
C GLU A 308 0.31 13.56 19.28
N LEU A 309 0.77 13.02 20.39
CA LEU A 309 -0.01 12.07 21.19
C LEU A 309 -1.27 12.74 21.76
N LEU A 310 -1.15 13.95 22.29
CA LEU A 310 -2.29 14.73 22.78
C LEU A 310 -3.24 15.11 21.64
N GLN A 311 -2.72 15.61 20.50
CA GLN A 311 -3.54 15.99 19.35
C GLN A 311 -4.39 14.81 18.86
N ASN A 312 -3.83 13.59 18.83
CA ASN A 312 -4.58 12.41 18.39
C ASN A 312 -5.74 12.09 19.36
N GLN A 313 -5.53 12.23 20.68
CA GLN A 313 -6.60 12.03 21.65
C GLN A 313 -7.70 13.09 21.54
N PHE A 314 -7.33 14.36 21.32
CA PHE A 314 -8.30 15.42 21.08
C PHE A 314 -9.14 15.16 19.82
N LYS A 315 -8.52 14.76 18.71
CA LYS A 315 -9.24 14.41 17.47
C LYS A 315 -10.29 13.30 17.71
N ILE A 316 -9.91 12.26 18.47
CA ILE A 316 -10.86 11.19 18.83
C ILE A 316 -12.01 11.73 19.67
N GLY A 317 -11.71 12.60 20.64
CA GLY A 317 -12.73 13.25 21.49
C GLY A 317 -13.70 14.10 20.67
N PHE A 318 -13.18 14.95 19.80
CA PHE A 318 -14.02 15.81 18.93
C PHE A 318 -14.86 15.01 17.94
N SER A 319 -14.33 13.96 17.32
CA SER A 319 -15.12 13.08 16.45
C SER A 319 -16.26 12.38 17.18
N ARG A 320 -16.05 12.01 18.46
CA ARG A 320 -17.11 11.42 19.28
C ARG A 320 -18.20 12.47 19.62
N MET A 321 -17.78 13.69 19.93
CA MET A 321 -18.70 14.79 20.20
C MET A 321 -19.54 15.13 18.97
N GLU A 322 -18.93 15.24 17.81
CA GLU A 322 -19.61 15.50 16.53
C GLU A 322 -20.69 14.48 16.20
N ARG A 323 -20.47 13.20 16.53
CA ARG A 323 -21.48 12.15 16.32
C ARG A 323 -22.68 12.22 17.28
N VAL A 324 -22.53 12.92 18.40
CA VAL A 324 -23.59 13.07 19.42
C VAL A 324 -24.44 14.31 19.18
N ILE A 325 -23.89 15.32 18.50
CA ILE A 325 -24.61 16.54 18.10
C ILE A 325 -25.41 16.29 16.84
#